data_5ef782edd73a3060266041febdb1621a
#
_entry.id   5ef782edd73a3060266041febdb1621a
#
_cell.length_a   1.000
_cell.length_b   1.000
_cell.length_c   1.000
_cell.angle_alpha   90.00
_cell.angle_beta   90.00
_cell.angle_gamma   90.00
#
_symmetry.space_group_name_H-M   'P 1'
#
loop_
_entity.id
_entity.type
_entity.pdbx_description
1 polymer ?
#
loop_
_entity_poly.entity_id
_entity_poly.type
_entity_poly.pdbx_seq_one_letter_code
_entity_poly.pdbx_strand_id
1 'polypeptide(L)'
;MKFVNYRVLLMGDTITIPLDRPCKCNIGLVDIWIPEILSRDDEFNNAIDITCEQVDSSFDNPERLLRRIPFGKIKPKKYYQTWTAEHIHMYTVDSNDKFLTIKIRRTSNQRALFYPIQEDRQLFLTLAFTDIDTPESWTTYI
;
A
#
# COMPACT_ATOMS: atom_id res chain seq x y z
N MET A 1 -14.90 11.34 -0.74
CA MET A 1 -13.87 10.27 -0.71
C MET A 1 -14.37 9.07 -1.51
N LYS A 2 -13.53 8.57 -2.37
CA LYS A 2 -13.87 7.41 -3.22
C LYS A 2 -12.97 6.25 -2.86
N PHE A 3 -13.57 5.07 -2.66
CA PHE A 3 -12.83 3.84 -2.40
C PHE A 3 -12.83 2.97 -3.65
N VAL A 4 -11.66 2.47 -4.03
CA VAL A 4 -11.53 1.57 -5.18
C VAL A 4 -10.76 0.34 -4.74
N ASN A 5 -11.37 -0.83 -4.93
CA ASN A 5 -10.71 -2.11 -4.67
C ASN A 5 -10.04 -2.60 -5.94
N TYR A 6 -8.78 -2.97 -5.81
CA TYR A 6 -7.98 -3.48 -6.92
C TYR A 6 -7.57 -4.92 -6.67
N ARG A 7 -7.74 -5.73 -7.69
CA ARG A 7 -7.14 -7.04 -7.77
C ARG A 7 -5.89 -6.90 -8.62
N VAL A 8 -4.73 -7.11 -8.03
CA VAL A 8 -3.46 -6.78 -8.67
C VAL A 8 -2.48 -7.94 -8.61
N LEU A 9 -1.55 -7.94 -9.54
CA LEU A 9 -0.46 -8.89 -9.58
C LEU A 9 0.77 -8.24 -8.95
N LEU A 10 1.31 -8.88 -7.93
CA LEU A 10 2.58 -8.47 -7.32
C LEU A 10 3.71 -9.15 -8.10
N MET A 11 4.43 -8.35 -8.86
CA MET A 11 5.58 -8.81 -9.66
C MET A 11 6.86 -8.47 -8.90
N GLY A 12 7.40 -9.47 -8.19
CA GLY A 12 8.53 -9.23 -7.30
C GLY A 12 8.10 -8.42 -6.09
N ASP A 13 8.46 -7.14 -6.05
CA ASP A 13 8.05 -6.20 -5.02
C ASP A 13 7.09 -5.12 -5.53
N THR A 14 6.70 -5.17 -6.79
CA THR A 14 6.04 -4.05 -7.47
C THR A 14 4.64 -4.38 -7.93
N ILE A 15 3.73 -3.44 -7.68
CA ILE A 15 2.37 -3.44 -8.20
C ILE A 15 2.21 -2.22 -9.09
N THR A 16 1.64 -2.41 -10.27
CA THR A 16 1.28 -1.30 -11.17
C THR A 16 -0.23 -1.22 -11.27
N ILE A 17 -0.78 -0.06 -10.92
CA ILE A 17 -2.22 0.22 -11.02
C ILE A 17 -2.44 1.20 -12.15
N PRO A 18 -3.06 0.77 -13.28
CA PRO A 18 -3.36 1.68 -14.37
C PRO A 18 -4.51 2.63 -13.97
N LEU A 19 -4.40 3.87 -14.43
CA LEU A 19 -5.40 4.91 -14.18
C LEU A 19 -5.90 5.46 -15.52
N ASP A 20 -7.14 5.96 -15.51
CA ASP A 20 -7.75 6.56 -16.70
C ASP A 20 -7.12 7.89 -17.09
N ARG A 21 -6.54 8.58 -16.12
CA ARG A 21 -5.98 9.92 -16.27
C ARG A 21 -4.84 10.11 -15.27
N PRO A 22 -4.00 11.14 -15.46
CA PRO A 22 -2.94 11.45 -14.50
C PRO A 22 -3.50 11.61 -13.09
N CYS A 23 -2.76 11.09 -12.11
CA CYS A 23 -3.19 11.13 -10.72
C CYS A 23 -2.84 12.48 -10.09
N LYS A 24 -3.86 13.28 -9.82
CA LYS A 24 -3.75 14.59 -9.14
C LYS A 24 -4.78 14.63 -8.03
N CYS A 25 -4.48 13.92 -6.95
CA CYS A 25 -5.41 13.74 -5.83
C CYS A 25 -4.64 13.32 -4.59
N ASN A 26 -5.34 13.18 -3.48
CA ASN A 26 -4.81 12.51 -2.29
C ASN A 26 -5.17 11.04 -2.35
N ILE A 27 -4.24 10.19 -1.96
CA ILE A 27 -4.47 8.74 -1.89
C ILE A 27 -4.10 8.20 -0.50
N GLY A 28 -4.76 7.12 -0.11
CA GLY A 28 -4.44 6.41 1.12
C GLY A 28 -4.75 4.93 1.00
N LEU A 29 -4.05 4.12 1.78
CA LEU A 29 -4.28 2.68 1.83
C LEU A 29 -5.38 2.38 2.86
N VAL A 30 -6.45 1.75 2.43
CA VAL A 30 -7.58 1.36 3.28
C VAL A 30 -7.42 -0.06 3.81
N ASP A 31 -7.15 -0.99 2.94
CA ASP A 31 -6.89 -2.38 3.31
C ASP A 31 -5.97 -3.07 2.31
N ILE A 32 -5.44 -4.19 2.73
CA ILE A 32 -4.65 -5.06 1.86
C ILE A 32 -4.86 -6.52 2.26
N TRP A 33 -5.01 -7.37 1.26
CA TRP A 33 -5.12 -8.82 1.40
C TRP A 33 -3.94 -9.46 0.69
N ILE A 34 -3.06 -10.08 1.46
CA ILE A 34 -1.81 -10.68 1.00
C ILE A 34 -1.94 -12.20 1.05
N PRO A 35 -1.48 -12.95 0.03
CA PRO A 35 -1.46 -14.40 0.11
C PRO A 35 -0.66 -14.89 1.33
N GLU A 36 -1.11 -15.97 1.94
CA GLU A 36 -0.55 -16.52 3.15
C GLU A 36 0.80 -17.20 2.90
N ILE A 37 1.90 -16.45 2.89
CA ILE A 37 3.26 -16.99 2.71
C ILE A 37 4.28 -16.27 3.59
N LEU A 38 3.87 -15.63 4.65
CA LEU A 38 4.82 -15.01 5.56
C LEU A 38 5.44 -16.07 6.45
N SER A 39 6.77 -16.14 6.49
CA SER A 39 7.44 -17.02 7.42
C SER A 39 7.28 -16.50 8.85
N ARG A 40 7.28 -17.40 9.83
CA ARG A 40 7.18 -17.04 11.24
C ARG A 40 8.33 -16.16 11.72
N ASP A 41 9.50 -16.30 11.11
CA ASP A 41 10.66 -15.50 11.47
C ASP A 41 10.45 -14.02 11.22
N ASP A 42 9.50 -13.67 10.36
CA ASP A 42 9.16 -12.29 10.05
C ASP A 42 8.22 -11.65 11.08
N GLU A 43 7.59 -12.44 11.95
CA GLU A 43 6.53 -11.97 12.85
C GLU A 43 7.05 -11.10 14.00
N PHE A 44 8.29 -11.26 14.42
CA PHE A 44 8.74 -10.72 15.71
C PHE A 44 9.33 -9.32 15.66
N ASN A 45 10.00 -8.94 14.59
CA ASN A 45 10.71 -7.67 14.53
C ASN A 45 10.46 -6.87 13.28
N ASN A 46 9.52 -7.27 12.46
CA ASN A 46 9.37 -6.72 11.13
C ASN A 46 8.00 -6.10 10.90
N ALA A 47 7.99 -5.22 9.95
CA ALA A 47 6.81 -4.64 9.38
C ALA A 47 6.88 -4.76 7.86
N ILE A 48 5.80 -4.44 7.20
CA ILE A 48 5.73 -4.30 5.76
C ILE A 48 5.67 -2.83 5.42
N ASP A 49 6.54 -2.38 4.54
CA ASP A 49 6.51 -1.03 4.00
C ASP A 49 5.81 -1.03 2.64
N ILE A 50 4.75 -0.24 2.53
CA ILE A 50 4.02 -0.03 1.29
C ILE A 50 4.28 1.40 0.85
N THR A 51 4.97 1.57 -0.26
CA THR A 51 5.36 2.86 -0.81
C THR A 51 4.72 3.09 -2.17
N CYS A 52 4.60 4.35 -2.58
CA CYS A 52 4.11 4.71 -3.90
C CYS A 52 5.03 5.77 -4.51
N GLU A 53 5.58 5.48 -5.68
CA GLU A 53 6.54 6.37 -6.32
C GLU A 53 5.96 7.73 -6.69
N GLN A 54 4.66 7.81 -6.92
CA GLN A 54 3.98 9.03 -7.32
C GLN A 54 3.58 9.93 -6.15
N VAL A 55 3.67 9.43 -4.91
CA VAL A 55 3.42 10.24 -3.72
C VAL A 55 4.48 11.33 -3.61
N ASP A 56 4.06 12.54 -3.30
CA ASP A 56 5.00 13.65 -3.10
C ASP A 56 5.92 13.36 -1.91
N SER A 57 7.21 13.46 -2.15
CA SER A 57 8.20 13.37 -1.09
C SER A 57 8.16 14.63 -0.23
N SER A 58 8.17 14.45 1.08
CA SER A 58 8.17 15.56 2.04
C SER A 58 9.22 15.30 3.13
N PHE A 59 9.46 16.31 3.95
CA PHE A 59 10.36 16.17 5.09
C PHE A 59 9.91 15.05 6.04
N ASP A 60 8.59 14.93 6.23
CA ASP A 60 8.00 13.90 7.11
C ASP A 60 7.85 12.54 6.44
N ASN A 61 7.94 12.47 5.11
CA ASN A 61 7.74 11.24 4.34
C ASN A 61 8.70 11.18 3.14
N PRO A 62 10.01 11.16 3.39
CA PRO A 62 10.99 11.16 2.28
C PRO A 62 10.96 9.89 1.45
N GLU A 63 10.52 8.77 2.02
CA GLU A 63 10.47 7.48 1.33
C GLU A 63 9.20 7.29 0.50
N ARG A 64 8.27 8.23 0.52
CA ARG A 64 6.96 8.13 -0.15
C ARG A 64 6.15 6.95 0.36
N LEU A 65 6.18 6.76 1.67
CA LEU A 65 5.49 5.67 2.36
C LEU A 65 3.99 5.92 2.39
N LEU A 66 3.19 4.95 1.92
CA LEU A 66 1.74 4.96 2.12
C LEU A 66 1.38 4.42 3.50
N ARG A 67 2.03 3.35 3.90
CA ARG A 67 1.78 2.73 5.20
C ARG A 67 2.92 1.81 5.59
N ARG A 68 3.24 1.80 6.88
CA ARG A 68 4.05 0.76 7.51
C ARG A 68 3.14 -0.08 8.37
N ILE A 69 3.07 -1.37 8.09
CA ILE A 69 2.16 -2.29 8.77
C ILE A 69 2.98 -3.28 9.57
N PRO A 70 2.94 -3.19 10.92
CA PRO A 70 3.58 -4.21 11.75
C PRO A 70 2.95 -5.58 11.52
N PHE A 71 3.75 -6.64 11.48
CA PHE A 71 3.22 -7.99 11.28
C PHE A 71 2.17 -8.38 12.33
N GLY A 72 2.30 -7.90 13.55
CA GLY A 72 1.31 -8.15 14.60
C GLY A 72 -0.07 -7.55 14.33
N LYS A 73 -0.21 -6.65 13.36
CA LYS A 73 -1.49 -6.07 12.95
C LYS A 73 -2.10 -6.76 11.74
N ILE A 74 -1.40 -7.71 11.15
CA ILE A 74 -1.88 -8.49 10.02
C ILE A 74 -2.61 -9.71 10.56
N LYS A 75 -3.87 -9.89 10.16
CA LYS A 75 -4.72 -10.96 10.67
C LYS A 75 -4.89 -12.07 9.65
N PRO A 76 -4.76 -13.34 10.06
CA PRO A 76 -4.98 -14.46 9.15
C PRO A 76 -6.46 -14.58 8.76
N LYS A 77 -6.69 -14.88 7.49
CA LYS A 77 -7.95 -15.37 6.95
C LYS A 77 -7.67 -16.58 6.08
N LYS A 78 -8.70 -17.29 5.64
CA LYS A 78 -8.59 -18.63 5.06
C LYS A 78 -7.45 -18.84 4.06
N TYR A 79 -7.19 -17.93 3.15
CA TYR A 79 -6.12 -18.04 2.15
C TYR A 79 -5.26 -16.78 2.09
N TYR A 80 -5.54 -15.83 2.96
CA TYR A 80 -4.92 -14.52 2.94
C TYR A 80 -4.58 -14.07 4.36
N GLN A 81 -3.67 -13.15 4.43
CA GLN A 81 -3.43 -12.33 5.60
C GLN A 81 -3.91 -10.93 5.29
N THR A 82 -4.64 -10.32 6.20
CA THR A 82 -5.33 -9.05 5.93
C THR A 82 -4.99 -7.99 6.94
N TRP A 83 -4.99 -6.77 6.48
CA TRP A 83 -4.90 -5.59 7.31
C TRP A 83 -5.89 -4.56 6.82
N THR A 84 -6.57 -3.91 7.76
CA THR A 84 -7.52 -2.83 7.48
C THR A 84 -7.17 -1.64 8.37
N ALA A 85 -7.13 -0.45 7.78
CA ALA A 85 -6.81 0.77 8.49
C ALA A 85 -7.94 1.16 9.46
N GLU A 86 -7.59 1.49 10.69
CA GLU A 86 -8.51 2.16 11.61
C GLU A 86 -8.69 3.62 11.20
N HIS A 87 -7.59 4.24 10.77
CA HIS A 87 -7.55 5.60 10.24
C HIS A 87 -6.80 5.59 8.92
N ILE A 88 -7.37 6.19 7.89
CA ILE A 88 -6.74 6.29 6.59
C ILE A 88 -5.79 7.48 6.61
N HIS A 89 -4.51 7.21 6.36
CA HIS A 89 -3.52 8.27 6.16
C HIS A 89 -3.49 8.64 4.68
N MET A 90 -3.75 9.90 4.36
CA MET A 90 -3.81 10.39 2.99
C MET A 90 -2.54 11.15 2.63
N TYR A 91 -2.08 10.96 1.41
CA TYR A 91 -0.88 11.60 0.88
C TYR A 91 -1.17 12.20 -0.49
N THR A 92 -0.57 13.36 -0.74
CA THR A 92 -0.76 14.05 -2.02
C THR A 92 0.02 13.38 -3.13
N VAL A 93 -0.66 13.18 -4.25
CA VAL A 93 -0.06 12.75 -5.51
C VAL A 93 -0.36 13.83 -6.56
N ASP A 94 0.68 14.39 -7.13
CA ASP A 94 0.58 15.35 -8.23
C ASP A 94 1.50 14.87 -9.35
N SER A 95 1.05 13.87 -10.06
CA SER A 95 1.84 13.17 -11.07
C SER A 95 1.19 13.27 -12.45
N ASN A 96 2.04 13.33 -13.47
CA ASN A 96 1.60 13.21 -14.86
C ASN A 96 1.47 11.75 -15.32
N ASP A 97 1.87 10.81 -14.49
CA ASP A 97 1.75 9.39 -14.79
C ASP A 97 0.29 8.95 -14.77
N LYS A 98 -0.07 8.09 -15.72
CA LYS A 98 -1.40 7.46 -15.76
C LYS A 98 -1.37 6.09 -15.09
N PHE A 99 -0.56 5.95 -14.07
CA PHE A 99 -0.45 4.73 -13.26
C PHE A 99 0.12 5.07 -11.90
N LEU A 100 -0.11 4.17 -10.94
CA LEU A 100 0.55 4.20 -9.65
C LEU A 100 1.49 3.00 -9.57
N THR A 101 2.72 3.25 -9.14
CA THR A 101 3.70 2.20 -8.88
C THR A 101 3.83 2.03 -7.38
N ILE A 102 3.31 0.91 -6.87
CA ILE A 102 3.30 0.61 -5.45
C ILE A 102 4.30 -0.52 -5.20
N LYS A 103 5.14 -0.35 -4.18
CA LYS A 103 6.11 -1.37 -3.77
C LYS A 103 5.78 -1.87 -2.38
N ILE A 104 5.90 -3.19 -2.21
CA ILE A 104 5.69 -3.87 -0.93
C ILE A 104 6.99 -4.57 -0.56
N ARG A 105 7.58 -4.14 0.54
CA ARG A 105 8.87 -4.63 0.99
C ARG A 105 8.87 -4.89 2.49
N ARG A 106 9.77 -5.75 2.94
CA ARG A 106 10.05 -5.94 4.36
C ARG A 106 10.78 -4.71 4.89
N THR A 107 10.31 -4.17 6.00
CA THR A 107 10.94 -2.98 6.61
C THR A 107 12.39 -3.24 7.00
N SER A 108 12.67 -4.43 7.53
CA SER A 108 13.99 -4.75 8.09
C SER A 108 15.15 -4.72 7.08
N ASN A 109 14.91 -5.15 5.84
CA ASN A 109 15.97 -5.31 4.85
C ASN A 109 15.61 -4.76 3.48
N GLN A 110 14.42 -4.19 3.33
CA GLN A 110 13.89 -3.63 2.08
C GLN A 110 13.85 -4.65 0.92
N ARG A 111 13.75 -5.92 1.25
CA ARG A 111 13.54 -6.98 0.26
C ARG A 111 12.07 -7.17 -0.04
N ALA A 112 11.80 -7.72 -1.23
CA ALA A 112 10.45 -8.11 -1.60
C ALA A 112 9.82 -9.01 -0.54
N LEU A 113 8.48 -8.89 -0.37
CA LEU A 113 7.76 -9.64 0.65
C LEU A 113 7.95 -11.16 0.49
N PHE A 114 7.96 -11.65 -0.74
CA PHE A 114 8.16 -13.05 -1.07
C PHE A 114 9.59 -13.27 -1.58
N TYR A 115 10.56 -13.16 -0.67
CA TYR A 115 11.96 -13.35 -1.01
C TYR A 115 12.47 -14.70 -0.44
N PRO A 116 13.18 -15.53 -1.21
CA PRO A 116 13.47 -15.35 -2.63
C PRO A 116 12.21 -15.34 -3.49
N ILE A 117 12.23 -14.57 -4.59
CA ILE A 117 11.09 -14.46 -5.49
C ILE A 117 10.86 -15.81 -6.16
N GLN A 118 9.67 -16.37 -5.97
CA GLN A 118 9.31 -17.67 -6.55
C GLN A 118 8.37 -17.51 -7.74
N GLU A 119 7.22 -16.89 -7.50
CA GLU A 119 6.18 -16.69 -8.49
C GLU A 119 5.50 -15.35 -8.22
N ASP A 120 4.91 -14.79 -9.26
CA ASP A 120 4.03 -13.63 -9.11
C ASP A 120 2.80 -14.01 -8.32
N ARG A 121 2.36 -13.11 -7.44
CA ARG A 121 1.23 -13.37 -6.54
C ARG A 121 0.13 -12.36 -6.79
N GLN A 122 -1.12 -12.85 -6.78
CA GLN A 122 -2.28 -11.97 -6.77
C GLN A 122 -2.58 -11.50 -5.36
N LEU A 123 -2.89 -10.24 -5.23
CA LEU A 123 -3.36 -9.68 -3.98
C LEU A 123 -4.49 -8.67 -4.25
N PHE A 124 -5.14 -8.27 -3.17
CA PHE A 124 -6.20 -7.26 -3.23
C PHE A 124 -5.79 -6.09 -2.37
N LEU A 125 -6.08 -4.90 -2.83
CA LEU A 125 -5.91 -3.71 -2.01
C LEU A 125 -7.01 -2.70 -2.32
N THR A 126 -7.36 -1.91 -1.33
CA THR A 126 -8.32 -0.82 -1.48
C THR A 126 -7.60 0.49 -1.22
N LEU A 127 -7.71 1.40 -2.17
CA LEU A 127 -7.22 2.76 -2.04
C LEU A 127 -8.38 3.73 -1.87
N ALA A 128 -8.16 4.75 -1.06
CA ALA A 128 -9.04 5.90 -0.97
C ALA A 128 -8.48 7.04 -1.82
N PHE A 129 -9.35 7.75 -2.51
CA PHE A 129 -9.01 8.91 -3.31
C PHE A 129 -9.85 10.10 -2.87
N THR A 130 -9.21 11.25 -2.70
CA THR A 130 -9.90 12.52 -2.47
C THR A 130 -9.26 13.60 -3.32
N ASP A 131 -10.03 14.64 -3.63
CA ASP A 131 -9.47 15.81 -4.31
C ASP A 131 -8.45 16.49 -3.40
N ILE A 132 -7.41 17.10 -3.99
CA ILE A 132 -6.34 17.76 -3.24
C ILE A 132 -6.92 18.83 -2.31
N ASP A 133 -7.98 19.53 -2.73
CA ASP A 133 -8.60 20.59 -1.96
C ASP A 133 -9.58 20.09 -0.90
N THR A 134 -9.77 18.78 -0.77
CA THR A 134 -10.67 18.22 0.24
C THR A 134 -10.15 18.52 1.64
N PRO A 135 -10.98 19.03 2.56
CA PRO A 135 -10.55 19.30 3.93
C PRO A 135 -9.99 18.06 4.60
N GLU A 136 -8.93 18.23 5.41
CA GLU A 136 -8.23 17.15 6.08
C GLU A 136 -9.14 16.28 6.95
N SER A 137 -10.16 16.89 7.57
CA SER A 137 -11.15 16.15 8.37
C SER A 137 -11.86 15.03 7.61
N TRP A 138 -11.89 15.10 6.28
CA TRP A 138 -12.48 14.06 5.43
C TRP A 138 -11.52 12.90 5.21
N THR A 139 -10.23 13.11 5.42
CA THR A 139 -9.20 12.10 5.16
C THR A 139 -9.00 11.14 6.34
N THR A 140 -9.47 11.49 7.53
CA THR A 140 -9.34 10.68 8.75
C THR A 140 -10.55 9.80 9.00
N TYR A 141 -11.55 9.85 8.16
CA TYR A 141 -12.81 9.15 8.37
C TYR A 141 -12.91 7.85 7.58
N ILE A 142 -13.35 6.82 8.26
CA ILE A 142 -13.76 5.54 7.67
C ILE A 142 -15.14 5.19 8.14
#